data_1eccd368450950132680cf6e1e0fb850
#
_entry.id   1eccd368450950132680cf6e1e0fb850
#
_cell.length_a   1.000
_cell.length_b   1.000
_cell.length_c   1.000
_cell.angle_alpha   90.00
_cell.angle_beta   90.00
_cell.angle_gamma   90.00
#
_symmetry.space_group_name_H-M   'P 1'
#
loop_
_entity.id
_entity.type
_entity.pdbx_description
1 polymer ?
#
loop_
_entity_poly.entity_id
_entity_poly.type
_entity_poly.pdbx_seq_one_letter_code
_entity_poly.pdbx_strand_id
1 'polypeptide(L)'
;MSMSQTLPFLYVTGTYYEVGFSIGSTFAERINRFWNESEGVSKYDIPFHETSRGQEYFNAALKVCEMNFPQYIQEIKGMADGAKMPFDHLFMLNISKEVQNVLVKVPSVTKEKTGCSDVFLNRPTVKILGHNEDCDPKIKKYGYMVSVRILDEQGVRELESFTSYCYPGVLPGTAVSFNRYGMVFTIDGLYTDYIIETAPPRQFLNRSIIKAHSLDELIELIKNPGFGVAYGFAVNVVDITNPTDFWSIEVGPQANVSLFHVHTIAEEKDSSKPCHYYHINQYKHLNIQETAELKSSKFRTKRTEELPPPNSLHDVLCVLGDQENMEYPIYRTKRSTDKSATALTAIVDVNKNRIDFYTENPSREKAVPLFHLNILDV
;
A
#
# COMPACT_ATOMS: atom_id res chain seq x y z
N MET A 1 14.38 19.03 21.72
CA MET A 1 13.32 18.04 21.95
C MET A 1 12.71 17.76 20.59
N SER A 2 12.89 16.55 20.02
CA SER A 2 12.16 16.16 18.82
C SER A 2 10.68 16.11 19.21
N MET A 3 9.81 16.84 18.51
CA MET A 3 8.37 16.64 18.67
C MET A 3 8.09 15.17 18.39
N SER A 4 7.43 14.45 19.29
CA SER A 4 7.00 13.09 19.04
C SER A 4 6.14 13.14 17.80
N GLN A 5 6.48 12.34 16.81
CA GLN A 5 5.73 12.27 15.55
C GLN A 5 4.36 11.67 15.87
N THR A 6 3.31 12.49 15.86
CA THR A 6 1.94 12.02 16.07
C THR A 6 1.41 11.47 14.76
N LEU A 7 0.85 10.27 14.78
CA LEU A 7 0.08 9.71 13.67
C LEU A 7 -1.41 9.94 13.97
N PRO A 8 -2.08 10.89 13.30
CA PRO A 8 -3.49 11.17 13.56
C PRO A 8 -4.36 9.99 13.18
N PHE A 9 -5.45 9.80 13.91
CA PHE A 9 -6.39 8.71 13.73
C PHE A 9 -7.83 9.25 13.70
N LEU A 10 -8.61 8.85 12.67
CA LEU A 10 -10.02 9.21 12.52
C LEU A 10 -10.89 7.94 12.50
N TYR A 11 -11.92 7.94 13.35
CA TYR A 11 -13.03 6.98 13.26
C TYR A 11 -14.20 7.65 12.53
N VAL A 12 -14.72 7.00 11.49
CA VAL A 12 -15.78 7.57 10.66
C VAL A 12 -16.76 6.51 10.18
N THR A 13 -18.06 6.87 10.17
CA THR A 13 -19.14 6.02 9.66
C THR A 13 -20.02 6.85 8.73
N GLY A 14 -20.45 6.29 7.62
CA GLY A 14 -21.35 6.93 6.65
C GLY A 14 -21.34 6.24 5.29
N THR A 15 -21.97 6.83 4.30
CA THR A 15 -21.86 6.45 2.89
C THR A 15 -20.45 6.70 2.37
N TYR A 16 -20.11 6.22 1.19
CA TYR A 16 -18.78 6.47 0.58
C TYR A 16 -18.47 7.96 0.48
N TYR A 17 -19.47 8.78 0.06
CA TYR A 17 -19.30 10.23 -0.02
C TYR A 17 -19.08 10.87 1.35
N GLU A 18 -19.89 10.52 2.35
CA GLU A 18 -19.80 11.08 3.71
C GLU A 18 -18.49 10.72 4.41
N VAL A 19 -18.01 9.48 4.21
CA VAL A 19 -16.70 9.04 4.71
C VAL A 19 -15.60 9.83 4.03
N GLY A 20 -15.64 9.94 2.71
CA GLY A 20 -14.71 10.79 1.95
C GLY A 20 -14.72 12.23 2.45
N PHE A 21 -15.89 12.84 2.61
CA PHE A 21 -16.03 14.21 3.12
C PHE A 21 -15.43 14.39 4.52
N SER A 22 -15.70 13.45 5.40
CA SER A 22 -15.15 13.48 6.77
C SER A 22 -13.64 13.35 6.80
N ILE A 23 -13.06 12.48 5.97
CA ILE A 23 -11.59 12.34 5.80
C ILE A 23 -11.03 13.66 5.23
N GLY A 24 -11.64 14.16 4.15
CA GLY A 24 -11.21 15.40 3.50
C GLY A 24 -11.24 16.60 4.44
N SER A 25 -12.33 16.78 5.19
CA SER A 25 -12.47 17.91 6.12
C SER A 25 -11.55 17.83 7.32
N THR A 26 -11.38 16.62 7.88
CA THR A 26 -10.50 16.41 9.05
C THR A 26 -9.03 16.61 8.69
N PHE A 27 -8.61 16.13 7.52
CA PHE A 27 -7.22 16.18 7.09
C PHE A 27 -6.94 17.20 5.97
N ALA A 28 -7.83 18.19 5.78
CA ALA A 28 -7.73 19.21 4.75
C ALA A 28 -6.33 19.85 4.67
N GLU A 29 -5.78 20.29 5.80
CA GLU A 29 -4.45 20.91 5.83
C GLU A 29 -3.35 19.94 5.38
N ARG A 30 -3.42 18.65 5.80
CA ARG A 30 -2.44 17.63 5.42
C ARG A 30 -2.50 17.30 3.93
N ILE A 31 -3.71 17.17 3.38
CA ILE A 31 -3.94 16.90 1.95
C ILE A 31 -3.46 18.07 1.10
N ASN A 32 -3.86 19.31 1.44
CA ASN A 32 -3.43 20.50 0.73
C ASN A 32 -1.91 20.70 0.78
N ARG A 33 -1.29 20.50 1.94
CA ARG A 33 0.17 20.59 2.06
C ARG A 33 0.89 19.52 1.27
N PHE A 34 0.41 18.28 1.29
CA PHE A 34 0.99 17.22 0.48
C PHE A 34 0.93 17.55 -1.00
N TRP A 35 -0.22 18.00 -1.51
CA TRP A 35 -0.38 18.43 -2.89
C TRP A 35 0.65 19.50 -3.28
N ASN A 36 0.80 20.52 -2.46
CA ASN A 36 1.67 21.66 -2.75
C ASN A 36 3.17 21.35 -2.55
N GLU A 37 3.54 20.45 -1.66
CA GLU A 37 4.92 20.18 -1.29
C GLU A 37 5.49 18.91 -1.96
N SER A 38 4.68 18.05 -2.57
CA SER A 38 5.15 16.82 -3.22
C SER A 38 5.86 17.15 -4.53
N GLU A 39 7.12 16.72 -4.63
CA GLU A 39 7.88 16.81 -5.86
C GLU A 39 7.29 15.93 -6.97
N GLY A 40 6.65 14.82 -6.62
CA GLY A 40 5.96 13.96 -7.58
C GLY A 40 4.83 14.70 -8.26
N VAL A 41 4.00 15.40 -7.50
CA VAL A 41 2.88 16.20 -8.01
C VAL A 41 3.38 17.34 -8.89
N SER A 42 4.29 18.17 -8.38
CA SER A 42 4.72 19.39 -9.08
C SER A 42 5.59 19.13 -10.31
N LYS A 43 6.39 18.05 -10.31
CA LYS A 43 7.31 17.74 -11.41
C LYS A 43 6.73 16.79 -12.46
N TYR A 44 5.74 15.98 -12.11
CA TYR A 44 5.23 14.94 -13.01
C TYR A 44 3.72 15.00 -13.20
N ASP A 45 2.92 14.99 -12.13
CA ASP A 45 1.47 14.86 -12.26
C ASP A 45 0.83 16.11 -12.90
N ILE A 46 1.11 17.29 -12.38
CA ILE A 46 0.58 18.55 -12.91
C ILE A 46 1.06 18.80 -14.35
N PRO A 47 2.38 18.81 -14.66
CA PRO A 47 2.84 19.03 -16.02
C PRO A 47 2.33 18.04 -17.04
N PHE A 48 2.16 16.76 -16.64
CA PHE A 48 1.57 15.76 -17.52
C PHE A 48 0.09 16.04 -17.77
N HIS A 49 -0.68 16.35 -16.75
CA HIS A 49 -2.11 16.64 -16.86
C HIS A 49 -2.39 17.88 -17.75
N GLU A 50 -1.49 18.85 -17.80
CA GLU A 50 -1.60 20.03 -18.67
C GLU A 50 -1.40 19.72 -20.17
N THR A 51 -0.89 18.52 -20.52
CA THR A 51 -0.75 18.11 -21.92
C THR A 51 -2.03 17.48 -22.48
N SER A 52 -2.23 17.55 -23.81
CA SER A 52 -3.35 16.84 -24.47
C SER A 52 -3.34 15.34 -24.14
N ARG A 53 -2.17 14.72 -24.12
CA ARG A 53 -1.99 13.31 -23.78
C ARG A 53 -2.39 13.02 -22.33
N GLY A 54 -2.04 13.91 -21.40
CA GLY A 54 -2.42 13.79 -19.99
C GLY A 54 -3.93 13.91 -19.79
N GLN A 55 -4.59 14.81 -20.51
CA GLN A 55 -6.05 14.96 -20.49
C GLN A 55 -6.75 13.72 -21.07
N GLU A 56 -6.24 13.15 -22.17
CA GLU A 56 -6.76 11.91 -22.75
C GLU A 56 -6.68 10.76 -21.74
N TYR A 57 -5.52 10.56 -21.10
CA TYR A 57 -5.36 9.52 -20.10
C TYR A 57 -6.24 9.73 -18.87
N PHE A 58 -6.27 10.97 -18.34
CA PHE A 58 -7.11 11.33 -17.21
C PHE A 58 -8.58 10.98 -17.45
N ASN A 59 -9.12 11.42 -18.61
CA ASN A 59 -10.51 11.16 -18.97
C ASN A 59 -10.79 9.64 -19.20
N ALA A 60 -9.86 8.92 -19.80
CA ALA A 60 -9.99 7.48 -20.00
C ALA A 60 -9.97 6.72 -18.65
N ALA A 61 -9.04 7.09 -17.76
CA ALA A 61 -8.95 6.51 -16.42
C ALA A 61 -10.19 6.83 -15.57
N LEU A 62 -10.69 8.07 -15.63
CA LEU A 62 -11.92 8.46 -14.92
C LEU A 62 -13.11 7.63 -15.41
N LYS A 63 -13.29 7.54 -16.73
CA LYS A 63 -14.39 6.78 -17.33
C LYS A 63 -14.39 5.31 -16.91
N VAL A 64 -13.25 4.65 -16.94
CA VAL A 64 -13.18 3.23 -16.54
C VAL A 64 -13.41 3.06 -15.04
N CYS A 65 -12.98 4.01 -14.20
CA CYS A 65 -13.25 3.99 -12.77
C CYS A 65 -14.72 4.26 -12.46
N GLU A 66 -15.38 5.17 -13.16
CA GLU A 66 -16.83 5.40 -13.02
C GLU A 66 -17.67 4.17 -13.40
N MET A 67 -17.20 3.39 -14.39
CA MET A 67 -17.87 2.15 -14.80
C MET A 67 -17.66 1.00 -13.81
N ASN A 68 -16.46 0.86 -13.25
CA ASN A 68 -16.07 -0.30 -12.43
C ASN A 68 -16.18 -0.04 -10.93
N PHE A 69 -15.86 1.18 -10.48
CA PHE A 69 -15.79 1.57 -9.07
C PHE A 69 -16.54 2.89 -8.78
N PRO A 70 -17.82 3.03 -9.20
CA PRO A 70 -18.55 4.29 -9.03
C PRO A 70 -18.61 4.75 -7.57
N GLN A 71 -18.63 3.82 -6.62
CA GLN A 71 -18.64 4.11 -5.18
C GLN A 71 -17.34 4.78 -4.72
N TYR A 72 -16.19 4.41 -5.27
CA TYR A 72 -14.90 5.03 -4.89
C TYR A 72 -14.71 6.39 -5.55
N ILE A 73 -15.38 6.64 -6.68
CA ILE A 73 -15.49 7.99 -7.24
C ILE A 73 -16.29 8.90 -6.30
N GLN A 74 -17.36 8.39 -5.65
CA GLN A 74 -18.08 9.17 -4.63
C GLN A 74 -17.21 9.44 -3.40
N GLU A 75 -16.39 8.47 -2.96
CA GLU A 75 -15.44 8.65 -1.86
C GLU A 75 -14.42 9.76 -2.18
N ILE A 76 -13.86 9.80 -3.40
CA ILE A 76 -12.96 10.87 -3.84
C ILE A 76 -13.68 12.22 -3.94
N LYS A 77 -14.92 12.27 -4.47
CA LYS A 77 -15.72 13.51 -4.52
C LYS A 77 -15.95 14.07 -3.13
N GLY A 78 -16.38 13.22 -2.20
CA GLY A 78 -16.54 13.63 -0.80
C GLY A 78 -15.24 14.17 -0.21
N MET A 79 -14.11 13.48 -0.44
CA MET A 79 -12.79 13.90 0.07
C MET A 79 -12.37 15.25 -0.54
N ALA A 80 -12.65 15.49 -1.81
CA ALA A 80 -12.36 16.76 -2.49
C ALA A 80 -13.17 17.91 -1.86
N ASP A 81 -14.49 17.71 -1.70
CA ASP A 81 -15.38 18.70 -1.10
C ASP A 81 -14.98 19.01 0.36
N GLY A 82 -14.69 17.97 1.14
CA GLY A 82 -14.24 18.12 2.53
C GLY A 82 -12.90 18.84 2.65
N ALA A 83 -11.95 18.54 1.79
CA ALA A 83 -10.63 19.18 1.76
C ALA A 83 -10.65 20.56 1.09
N LYS A 84 -11.76 20.97 0.47
CA LYS A 84 -11.92 22.18 -0.35
C LYS A 84 -10.89 22.24 -1.48
N MET A 85 -10.71 21.11 -2.15
CA MET A 85 -9.81 20.95 -3.30
C MET A 85 -10.62 20.54 -4.54
N PRO A 86 -10.15 20.88 -5.75
CA PRO A 86 -10.74 20.36 -6.97
C PRO A 86 -10.72 18.82 -6.99
N PHE A 87 -11.80 18.20 -7.47
CA PHE A 87 -11.88 16.75 -7.66
C PHE A 87 -10.71 16.21 -8.50
N ASP A 88 -10.37 16.91 -9.59
CA ASP A 88 -9.32 16.52 -10.50
C ASP A 88 -7.96 16.37 -9.82
N HIS A 89 -7.67 17.20 -8.81
CA HIS A 89 -6.43 17.10 -8.03
C HIS A 89 -6.37 15.80 -7.23
N LEU A 90 -7.48 15.43 -6.56
CA LEU A 90 -7.54 14.20 -5.78
C LEU A 90 -7.59 12.95 -6.67
N PHE A 91 -8.34 13.00 -7.76
CA PHE A 91 -8.34 11.90 -8.72
C PHE A 91 -6.94 11.69 -9.32
N MET A 92 -6.22 12.78 -9.64
CA MET A 92 -4.84 12.70 -10.13
C MET A 92 -3.89 12.03 -9.13
N LEU A 93 -4.03 12.28 -7.80
CA LEU A 93 -3.26 11.58 -6.78
C LEU A 93 -3.51 10.06 -6.82
N ASN A 94 -4.74 9.65 -7.15
CA ASN A 94 -5.14 8.24 -7.23
C ASN A 94 -4.69 7.51 -8.51
N ILE A 95 -4.27 8.24 -9.54
CA ILE A 95 -3.67 7.69 -10.78
C ILE A 95 -2.17 7.99 -10.91
N SER A 96 -1.61 8.67 -9.93
CA SER A 96 -0.23 9.19 -9.94
C SER A 96 0.83 8.11 -10.13
N LYS A 97 0.56 6.87 -9.70
CA LYS A 97 1.55 5.77 -9.82
C LYS A 97 1.77 5.37 -11.28
N GLU A 98 0.72 5.30 -12.08
CA GLU A 98 0.77 5.06 -13.52
C GLU A 98 1.46 6.24 -14.23
N VAL A 99 1.06 7.46 -13.90
CA VAL A 99 1.63 8.69 -14.47
C VAL A 99 3.13 8.78 -14.20
N GLN A 100 3.53 8.76 -12.95
CA GLN A 100 4.93 8.97 -12.54
C GLN A 100 5.87 7.83 -12.92
N ASN A 101 5.36 6.60 -13.03
CA ASN A 101 6.21 5.45 -13.26
C ASN A 101 6.33 5.07 -14.74
N VAL A 102 5.33 5.36 -15.56
CA VAL A 102 5.28 4.88 -16.95
C VAL A 102 5.02 6.02 -17.94
N LEU A 103 4.01 6.86 -17.72
CA LEU A 103 3.55 7.81 -18.72
C LEU A 103 4.48 9.03 -18.84
N VAL A 104 5.09 9.48 -17.75
CA VAL A 104 6.06 10.58 -17.79
C VAL A 104 7.48 10.03 -17.95
N LYS A 105 7.97 10.04 -19.18
CA LYS A 105 9.38 9.72 -19.48
C LYS A 105 10.18 11.03 -19.48
N VAL A 106 11.01 11.23 -18.45
CA VAL A 106 11.96 12.36 -18.41
C VAL A 106 13.26 11.90 -19.04
N PRO A 107 13.65 12.42 -20.24
CA PRO A 107 14.97 12.16 -20.81
C PRO A 107 16.05 12.58 -19.80
N SER A 108 17.09 11.77 -19.60
CA SER A 108 18.24 12.03 -18.72
C SER A 108 18.06 11.79 -17.21
N VAL A 109 16.89 11.40 -16.69
CA VAL A 109 16.75 11.04 -15.29
C VAL A 109 16.12 9.65 -15.20
N THR A 110 16.96 8.64 -14.96
CA THR A 110 16.46 7.33 -14.52
C THR A 110 15.88 7.50 -13.12
N LYS A 111 14.54 7.44 -13.01
CA LYS A 111 13.86 7.51 -11.71
C LYS A 111 13.87 6.11 -11.10
N GLU A 112 14.78 5.89 -10.14
CA GLU A 112 14.81 4.64 -9.38
C GLU A 112 13.45 4.34 -8.77
N LYS A 113 12.93 3.16 -9.01
CA LYS A 113 11.70 2.67 -8.41
C LYS A 113 12.00 2.19 -6.99
N THR A 114 11.34 2.79 -6.05
CA THR A 114 11.48 2.50 -4.64
C THR A 114 10.16 2.04 -4.06
N GLY A 115 10.19 1.23 -3.03
CA GLY A 115 8.96 0.72 -2.42
C GLY A 115 9.23 -0.11 -1.17
N CYS A 116 8.24 -0.82 -0.75
CA CYS A 116 8.08 -1.48 0.52
C CYS A 116 8.95 -2.72 0.70
N SER A 117 8.94 -3.29 1.90
CA SER A 117 9.60 -4.56 2.22
C SER A 117 8.74 -5.34 3.17
N ASP A 118 8.41 -6.57 2.83
CA ASP A 118 7.63 -7.48 3.64
C ASP A 118 8.46 -8.67 4.09
N VAL A 119 8.26 -9.07 5.35
CA VAL A 119 8.89 -10.23 5.99
C VAL A 119 7.80 -11.10 6.60
N PHE A 120 7.72 -12.32 6.15
CA PHE A 120 6.82 -13.33 6.72
C PHE A 120 7.61 -14.29 7.59
N LEU A 121 7.03 -14.67 8.72
CA LEU A 121 7.47 -15.76 9.57
C LEU A 121 6.24 -16.54 10.05
N ASN A 122 6.09 -17.80 9.62
CA ASN A 122 4.93 -18.61 9.89
C ASN A 122 5.30 -19.92 10.61
N ARG A 123 5.48 -19.81 11.92
CA ARG A 123 5.73 -20.95 12.83
C ARG A 123 4.60 -21.10 13.83
N PRO A 124 4.31 -22.29 14.34
CA PRO A 124 3.26 -22.48 15.33
C PRO A 124 3.32 -21.52 16.52
N THR A 125 4.54 -21.22 16.99
CA THR A 125 4.77 -20.36 18.17
C THR A 125 4.98 -18.89 17.83
N VAL A 126 5.30 -18.55 16.56
CA VAL A 126 5.60 -17.19 16.12
C VAL A 126 5.07 -16.96 14.70
N LYS A 127 3.99 -16.23 14.59
CA LYS A 127 3.30 -15.93 13.32
C LYS A 127 3.30 -14.42 13.08
N ILE A 128 4.17 -13.97 12.20
CA ILE A 128 4.41 -12.54 11.95
C ILE A 128 4.33 -12.21 10.46
N LEU A 129 3.60 -11.15 10.13
CA LEU A 129 3.78 -10.38 8.90
C LEU A 129 4.32 -9.00 9.30
N GLY A 130 5.54 -8.69 8.88
CA GLY A 130 6.16 -7.39 9.09
C GLY A 130 6.28 -6.62 7.79
N HIS A 131 5.97 -5.32 7.82
CA HIS A 131 5.94 -4.45 6.63
C HIS A 131 6.60 -3.09 6.89
N ASN A 132 7.53 -2.70 6.01
CA ASN A 132 8.01 -1.32 5.90
C ASN A 132 7.26 -0.61 4.78
N GLU A 133 6.56 0.46 5.10
CA GLU A 133 5.94 1.37 4.15
C GLU A 133 6.95 2.44 3.72
N ASP A 134 7.53 2.27 2.54
CA ASP A 134 8.58 3.14 2.01
C ASP A 134 8.04 4.06 0.90
N CYS A 135 8.07 5.36 1.13
CA CYS A 135 7.41 6.32 0.27
C CYS A 135 8.10 7.70 0.27
N ASP A 136 7.48 8.68 -0.40
CA ASP A 136 7.86 10.08 -0.30
C ASP A 136 7.89 10.51 1.18
N PRO A 137 8.97 11.11 1.69
CA PRO A 137 9.04 11.62 3.06
C PRO A 137 7.90 12.56 3.47
N LYS A 138 7.22 13.18 2.51
CA LYS A 138 6.03 13.99 2.77
C LYS A 138 4.84 13.15 3.23
N ILE A 139 4.75 11.89 2.75
CA ILE A 139 3.73 10.95 3.21
C ILE A 139 3.98 10.59 4.69
N LYS A 140 5.24 10.35 5.09
CA LYS A 140 5.59 10.19 6.51
C LYS A 140 5.10 11.38 7.35
N LYS A 141 5.24 12.61 6.83
CA LYS A 141 4.85 13.84 7.53
C LYS A 141 3.34 14.05 7.59
N TYR A 142 2.63 13.72 6.52
CA TYR A 142 1.23 14.09 6.32
C TYR A 142 0.26 12.93 6.33
N GLY A 143 0.74 11.67 6.34
CA GLY A 143 -0.09 10.48 6.44
C GLY A 143 -0.90 10.42 7.73
N TYR A 144 -1.95 9.62 7.71
CA TYR A 144 -2.89 9.44 8.83
C TYR A 144 -3.51 8.04 8.80
N MET A 145 -4.14 7.66 9.90
CA MET A 145 -4.93 6.44 10.01
C MET A 145 -6.41 6.77 9.92
N VAL A 146 -7.18 5.87 9.31
CA VAL A 146 -8.64 5.90 9.34
C VAL A 146 -9.18 4.54 9.77
N SER A 147 -10.23 4.53 10.61
CA SER A 147 -11.09 3.38 10.84
C SER A 147 -12.48 3.74 10.32
N VAL A 148 -12.94 2.97 9.36
CA VAL A 148 -14.07 3.31 8.49
C VAL A 148 -15.14 2.24 8.59
N ARG A 149 -16.42 2.68 8.69
CA ARG A 149 -17.59 1.85 8.45
C ARG A 149 -18.40 2.47 7.31
N ILE A 150 -18.44 1.78 6.17
CA ILE A 150 -19.26 2.20 5.03
C ILE A 150 -20.68 1.64 5.22
N LEU A 151 -21.65 2.51 5.14
CA LEU A 151 -23.07 2.15 5.16
C LEU A 151 -23.70 2.32 3.77
N ASP A 152 -24.81 1.64 3.54
CA ASP A 152 -25.64 1.88 2.37
C ASP A 152 -26.25 3.29 2.39
N GLU A 153 -26.86 3.71 1.27
CA GLU A 153 -27.48 5.03 1.13
C GLU A 153 -28.62 5.31 2.14
N GLN A 154 -29.16 4.28 2.76
CA GLN A 154 -30.16 4.37 3.82
C GLN A 154 -29.54 4.52 5.22
N GLY A 155 -28.20 4.37 5.33
CA GLY A 155 -27.50 4.45 6.60
C GLY A 155 -27.75 3.26 7.54
N VAL A 156 -28.20 2.12 7.02
CA VAL A 156 -28.67 0.98 7.82
C VAL A 156 -27.74 -0.23 7.71
N ARG A 157 -27.43 -0.65 6.47
CA ARG A 157 -26.62 -1.84 6.24
C ARG A 157 -25.14 -1.48 6.08
N GLU A 158 -24.29 -2.12 6.87
CA GLU A 158 -22.85 -2.04 6.69
C GLU A 158 -22.43 -2.78 5.42
N LEU A 159 -21.66 -2.09 4.58
CA LEU A 159 -21.09 -2.60 3.33
C LEU A 159 -19.63 -2.99 3.48
N GLU A 160 -18.87 -2.19 4.24
CA GLU A 160 -17.44 -2.40 4.49
C GLU A 160 -17.08 -1.89 5.88
N SER A 161 -16.10 -2.53 6.53
CA SER A 161 -15.50 -2.04 7.78
C SER A 161 -14.02 -2.39 7.78
N PHE A 162 -13.15 -1.36 7.85
CA PHE A 162 -11.71 -1.52 7.78
C PHE A 162 -10.96 -0.40 8.49
N THR A 163 -9.70 -0.67 8.83
CA THR A 163 -8.72 0.34 9.25
C THR A 163 -7.55 0.36 8.28
N SER A 164 -7.04 1.54 7.93
CA SER A 164 -5.96 1.71 6.95
C SER A 164 -5.04 2.87 7.31
N TYR A 165 -3.73 2.71 7.04
CA TYR A 165 -2.83 3.84 6.90
C TYR A 165 -3.02 4.47 5.53
N CYS A 166 -3.22 5.79 5.50
CA CYS A 166 -3.59 6.50 4.30
C CYS A 166 -2.54 7.53 3.87
N TYR A 167 -2.30 7.59 2.58
CA TYR A 167 -1.59 8.68 1.93
C TYR A 167 -2.54 9.88 1.78
N PRO A 168 -2.05 11.11 1.97
CA PRO A 168 -2.92 12.29 1.89
C PRO A 168 -3.61 12.43 0.53
N GLY A 169 -4.94 12.45 0.51
CA GLY A 169 -5.73 12.61 -0.71
C GLY A 169 -5.87 11.36 -1.57
N VAL A 170 -5.31 10.22 -1.13
CA VAL A 170 -5.40 8.94 -1.84
C VAL A 170 -6.42 8.04 -1.13
N LEU A 171 -7.18 7.27 -1.89
CA LEU A 171 -8.08 6.24 -1.35
C LEU A 171 -7.34 5.29 -0.40
N PRO A 172 -7.95 4.81 0.68
CA PRO A 172 -7.39 3.74 1.52
C PRO A 172 -6.97 2.51 0.72
N GLY A 173 -6.14 1.63 1.30
CA GLY A 173 -5.71 0.38 0.66
C GLY A 173 -4.36 0.47 -0.08
N THR A 174 -3.67 1.60 -0.05
CA THR A 174 -2.33 1.75 -0.65
C THR A 174 -1.22 1.11 0.20
N ALA A 175 -1.43 1.07 1.50
CA ALA A 175 -0.48 0.63 2.52
C ALA A 175 -1.14 -0.43 3.43
N VAL A 176 -0.59 -0.63 4.64
CA VAL A 176 -1.16 -1.57 5.59
C VAL A 176 -2.62 -1.25 5.91
N SER A 177 -3.46 -2.27 5.77
CA SER A 177 -4.89 -2.20 6.05
C SER A 177 -5.35 -3.50 6.69
N PHE A 178 -6.43 -3.45 7.46
CA PHE A 178 -7.07 -4.64 8.01
C PHE A 178 -8.57 -4.40 8.20
N ASN A 179 -9.34 -5.46 8.24
CA ASN A 179 -10.78 -5.36 8.34
C ASN A 179 -11.34 -6.20 9.50
N ARG A 180 -12.62 -5.98 9.83
CA ARG A 180 -13.30 -6.67 10.92
C ARG A 180 -13.42 -8.19 10.75
N TYR A 181 -13.17 -8.71 9.55
CA TYR A 181 -13.21 -10.15 9.24
C TYR A 181 -11.88 -10.86 9.54
N GLY A 182 -10.90 -10.10 10.03
CA GLY A 182 -9.58 -10.61 10.40
C GLY A 182 -8.57 -10.67 9.25
N MET A 183 -8.94 -10.15 8.08
CA MET A 183 -8.00 -10.05 6.97
C MET A 183 -7.09 -8.83 7.14
N VAL A 184 -5.78 -9.05 7.05
CA VAL A 184 -4.76 -7.99 7.07
C VAL A 184 -4.04 -7.98 5.73
N PHE A 185 -3.81 -6.79 5.20
CA PHE A 185 -3.23 -6.55 3.89
C PHE A 185 -2.06 -5.59 3.99
N THR A 186 -0.94 -5.90 3.32
CA THR A 186 0.12 -4.95 3.00
C THR A 186 0.33 -4.91 1.50
N ILE A 187 0.75 -3.77 0.95
CA ILE A 187 0.85 -3.57 -0.50
C ILE A 187 2.27 -3.22 -0.90
N ASP A 188 2.79 -3.97 -1.86
CA ASP A 188 4.04 -3.65 -2.55
C ASP A 188 3.80 -3.19 -3.99
N GLY A 189 4.47 -2.13 -4.40
CA GLY A 189 4.49 -1.76 -5.82
C GLY A 189 5.30 -2.76 -6.65
N LEU A 190 4.75 -3.21 -7.79
CA LEU A 190 5.45 -3.95 -8.82
C LEU A 190 5.53 -3.08 -10.09
N TYR A 191 6.66 -3.10 -10.79
CA TYR A 191 7.00 -2.07 -11.75
C TYR A 191 7.30 -2.64 -13.12
N THR A 192 6.45 -2.30 -14.11
CA THR A 192 6.64 -2.56 -15.53
C THR A 192 6.92 -1.25 -16.28
N ASP A 193 7.43 -1.33 -17.50
CA ASP A 193 7.62 -0.16 -18.36
C ASP A 193 6.36 0.21 -19.16
N TYR A 194 5.26 -0.46 -18.90
CA TYR A 194 3.97 -0.28 -19.57
C TYR A 194 2.80 -0.32 -18.59
N ILE A 195 1.68 0.21 -19.02
CA ILE A 195 0.38 0.11 -18.34
C ILE A 195 -0.68 -0.35 -19.36
N ILE A 196 -1.80 -0.84 -18.85
CA ILE A 196 -3.02 -1.12 -19.62
C ILE A 196 -3.97 0.07 -19.44
N GLU A 197 -3.93 1.03 -20.35
CA GLU A 197 -4.67 2.30 -20.22
C GLU A 197 -6.21 2.13 -20.25
N THR A 198 -6.70 1.00 -20.75
CA THR A 198 -8.14 0.66 -20.77
C THR A 198 -8.61 -0.03 -19.49
N ALA A 199 -7.71 -0.32 -18.55
CA ALA A 199 -8.02 -0.92 -17.27
C ALA A 199 -7.95 0.12 -16.14
N PRO A 200 -8.64 -0.09 -15.02
CA PRO A 200 -8.61 0.84 -13.90
C PRO A 200 -7.20 0.91 -13.27
N PRO A 201 -6.79 2.10 -12.81
CA PRO A 201 -5.56 2.28 -12.06
C PRO A 201 -5.52 1.40 -10.81
N ARG A 202 -4.32 0.89 -10.47
CA ARG A 202 -4.16 -0.10 -9.39
C ARG A 202 -4.70 0.37 -8.03
N GLN A 203 -4.73 1.69 -7.78
CA GLN A 203 -5.22 2.23 -6.52
C GLN A 203 -6.69 1.88 -6.27
N PHE A 204 -7.51 1.84 -7.31
CA PHE A 204 -8.92 1.46 -7.20
C PHE A 204 -9.08 -0.02 -6.87
N LEU A 205 -8.21 -0.86 -7.42
CA LEU A 205 -8.20 -2.28 -7.09
C LEU A 205 -7.70 -2.50 -5.66
N ASN A 206 -6.62 -1.82 -5.24
CA ASN A 206 -6.13 -1.83 -3.86
C ASN A 206 -7.21 -1.41 -2.86
N ARG A 207 -8.02 -0.36 -3.18
CA ARG A 207 -9.17 0.03 -2.35
C ARG A 207 -10.24 -1.04 -2.28
N SER A 208 -10.46 -1.77 -3.39
CA SER A 208 -11.52 -2.78 -3.44
C SER A 208 -11.19 -4.04 -2.64
N ILE A 209 -9.93 -4.45 -2.59
CA ILE A 209 -9.53 -5.71 -1.95
C ILE A 209 -9.60 -5.67 -0.41
N ILE A 210 -9.51 -4.50 0.21
CA ILE A 210 -9.52 -4.40 1.69
C ILE A 210 -10.87 -4.75 2.34
N LYS A 211 -11.92 -4.92 1.54
CA LYS A 211 -13.23 -5.38 2.01
C LYS A 211 -13.37 -6.91 2.02
N ALA A 212 -12.41 -7.65 1.47
CA ALA A 212 -12.51 -9.11 1.33
C ALA A 212 -12.69 -9.81 2.68
N HIS A 213 -13.61 -10.78 2.74
CA HIS A 213 -13.90 -11.56 3.93
C HIS A 213 -13.11 -12.86 3.99
N SER A 214 -12.48 -13.26 2.88
CA SER A 214 -11.72 -14.49 2.75
C SER A 214 -10.72 -14.39 1.59
N LEU A 215 -9.79 -15.37 1.51
CA LEU A 215 -8.86 -15.47 0.39
C LEU A 215 -9.59 -15.66 -0.96
N ASP A 216 -10.65 -16.46 -0.99
CA ASP A 216 -11.40 -16.70 -2.24
C ASP A 216 -12.05 -15.41 -2.75
N GLU A 217 -12.68 -14.62 -1.87
CA GLU A 217 -13.25 -13.32 -2.23
C GLU A 217 -12.15 -12.33 -2.65
N LEU A 218 -11.01 -12.31 -1.95
CA LEU A 218 -9.86 -11.50 -2.33
C LEU A 218 -9.38 -11.82 -3.74
N ILE A 219 -9.28 -13.11 -4.10
CA ILE A 219 -8.88 -13.55 -5.44
C ILE A 219 -9.89 -13.07 -6.49
N GLU A 220 -11.19 -13.17 -6.23
CA GLU A 220 -12.21 -12.67 -7.17
C GLU A 220 -12.14 -11.15 -7.36
N LEU A 221 -11.89 -10.40 -6.28
CA LEU A 221 -11.67 -8.95 -6.36
C LEU A 221 -10.41 -8.61 -7.16
N ILE A 222 -9.31 -9.35 -6.94
CA ILE A 222 -8.05 -9.19 -7.68
C ILE A 222 -8.23 -9.47 -9.18
N LYS A 223 -8.96 -10.51 -9.54
CA LYS A 223 -9.25 -10.82 -10.95
C LYS A 223 -9.92 -9.67 -11.68
N ASN A 224 -10.79 -8.94 -10.99
CA ASN A 224 -11.55 -7.82 -11.51
C ASN A 224 -12.17 -8.10 -12.89
N PRO A 225 -13.11 -9.09 -13.00
CA PRO A 225 -13.63 -9.57 -14.28
C PRO A 225 -14.27 -8.47 -15.13
N GLY A 226 -13.96 -8.43 -16.41
CA GLY A 226 -14.42 -7.41 -17.36
C GLY A 226 -13.54 -6.17 -17.44
N PHE A 227 -12.62 -5.93 -16.47
CA PHE A 227 -11.82 -4.72 -16.42
C PHE A 227 -10.30 -4.97 -16.28
N GLY A 228 -9.88 -5.93 -15.44
CA GLY A 228 -8.47 -6.16 -15.13
C GLY A 228 -7.85 -5.03 -14.30
N VAL A 229 -6.54 -4.77 -14.47
CA VAL A 229 -5.80 -3.72 -13.78
C VAL A 229 -4.77 -3.07 -14.70
N ALA A 230 -4.60 -1.75 -14.54
CA ALA A 230 -3.66 -0.97 -15.36
C ALA A 230 -2.20 -1.21 -15.01
N TYR A 231 -1.87 -1.41 -13.74
CA TYR A 231 -0.48 -1.45 -13.24
C TYR A 231 -0.29 -2.47 -12.13
N GLY A 232 0.92 -3.01 -12.00
CA GLY A 232 1.23 -4.10 -11.10
C GLY A 232 1.35 -3.72 -9.63
N PHE A 233 1.02 -4.66 -8.74
CA PHE A 233 1.26 -4.61 -7.30
C PHE A 233 1.32 -6.04 -6.73
N ALA A 234 1.84 -6.18 -5.51
CA ALA A 234 1.63 -7.37 -4.72
C ALA A 234 0.81 -7.02 -3.48
N VAL A 235 -0.05 -7.93 -3.07
CA VAL A 235 -0.72 -7.88 -1.78
C VAL A 235 -0.26 -9.04 -0.92
N ASN A 236 0.23 -8.74 0.27
CA ASN A 236 0.65 -9.72 1.26
C ASN A 236 -0.44 -9.81 2.31
N VAL A 237 -0.85 -11.03 2.66
CA VAL A 237 -2.12 -11.26 3.36
C VAL A 237 -1.94 -12.27 4.48
N VAL A 238 -2.57 -11.98 5.60
CA VAL A 238 -2.82 -12.95 6.67
C VAL A 238 -4.29 -12.88 7.07
N ASP A 239 -4.86 -14.05 7.36
CA ASP A 239 -6.19 -14.19 7.96
C ASP A 239 -6.00 -14.63 9.41
N ILE A 240 -6.26 -13.74 10.37
CA ILE A 240 -6.08 -14.04 11.78
C ILE A 240 -7.15 -14.97 12.35
N THR A 241 -8.27 -15.15 11.63
CA THR A 241 -9.33 -16.10 12.03
C THR A 241 -9.02 -17.52 11.58
N ASN A 242 -8.17 -17.67 10.54
CA ASN A 242 -7.67 -18.95 10.05
C ASN A 242 -6.14 -18.86 9.79
N PRO A 243 -5.31 -18.80 10.83
CA PRO A 243 -3.91 -18.40 10.71
C PRO A 243 -2.97 -19.56 10.31
N THR A 244 -3.44 -20.55 9.54
CA THR A 244 -2.61 -21.69 9.13
C THR A 244 -1.60 -21.29 8.06
N ASP A 245 -2.05 -20.54 7.06
CA ASP A 245 -1.24 -20.13 5.92
C ASP A 245 -1.24 -18.61 5.77
N PHE A 246 -0.14 -18.08 5.23
CA PHE A 246 -0.02 -16.69 4.80
C PHE A 246 0.14 -16.65 3.28
N TRP A 247 -0.18 -15.53 2.66
CA TRP A 247 -0.14 -15.42 1.21
C TRP A 247 0.55 -14.14 0.75
N SER A 248 1.38 -14.28 -0.27
CA SER A 248 1.90 -13.18 -1.07
C SER A 248 1.36 -13.32 -2.48
N ILE A 249 0.55 -12.37 -2.94
CA ILE A 249 -0.16 -12.46 -4.20
C ILE A 249 0.38 -11.38 -5.13
N GLU A 250 1.05 -11.82 -6.19
CA GLU A 250 1.50 -10.92 -7.26
C GLU A 250 0.36 -10.66 -8.24
N VAL A 251 0.17 -9.40 -8.62
CA VAL A 251 -0.85 -8.97 -9.58
C VAL A 251 -0.18 -8.23 -10.72
N GLY A 252 -0.42 -8.68 -11.92
CA GLY A 252 0.15 -8.11 -13.15
C GLY A 252 -0.87 -7.36 -14.00
N PRO A 253 -0.43 -6.32 -14.74
CA PRO A 253 -1.30 -5.54 -15.60
C PRO A 253 -1.84 -6.36 -16.76
N GLN A 254 -3.16 -6.42 -16.87
CA GLN A 254 -3.88 -7.03 -17.99
C GLN A 254 -5.30 -6.46 -18.08
N ALA A 255 -5.83 -6.34 -19.32
CA ALA A 255 -7.21 -5.99 -19.58
C ALA A 255 -8.15 -7.18 -19.33
N ASN A 256 -9.41 -6.90 -19.03
CA ASN A 256 -10.51 -7.84 -18.80
C ASN A 256 -10.39 -8.69 -17.53
N VAL A 257 -9.23 -9.26 -17.25
CA VAL A 257 -8.95 -10.03 -16.03
C VAL A 257 -7.49 -9.81 -15.67
N SER A 258 -7.18 -9.40 -14.43
CA SER A 258 -5.80 -9.21 -13.99
C SER A 258 -5.01 -10.52 -14.02
N LEU A 259 -3.74 -10.46 -14.39
CA LEU A 259 -2.82 -11.56 -14.12
C LEU A 259 -2.59 -11.66 -12.61
N PHE A 260 -2.52 -12.85 -12.05
CA PHE A 260 -2.16 -13.02 -10.65
C PHE A 260 -1.50 -14.37 -10.38
N HIS A 261 -0.72 -14.43 -9.31
CA HIS A 261 -0.17 -15.66 -8.75
C HIS A 261 -0.28 -15.61 -7.23
N VAL A 262 -0.76 -16.69 -6.63
CA VAL A 262 -0.86 -16.85 -5.17
C VAL A 262 0.32 -17.71 -4.70
N HIS A 263 1.24 -17.11 -3.96
CA HIS A 263 2.29 -17.84 -3.26
C HIS A 263 1.87 -18.06 -1.81
N THR A 264 1.82 -19.33 -1.39
CA THR A 264 1.44 -19.72 -0.03
C THR A 264 2.69 -19.92 0.83
N ILE A 265 2.74 -19.23 1.96
CA ILE A 265 3.74 -19.42 3.01
C ILE A 265 3.09 -20.28 4.09
N ALA A 266 3.24 -21.60 3.95
CA ALA A 266 2.64 -22.57 4.85
C ALA A 266 3.25 -22.52 6.26
N GLU A 267 2.46 -22.89 7.27
CA GLU A 267 2.97 -23.07 8.61
C GLU A 267 4.07 -24.15 8.64
N GLU A 268 5.13 -23.90 9.38
CA GLU A 268 6.22 -24.86 9.57
C GLU A 268 5.71 -26.14 10.25
N LYS A 269 5.68 -27.23 9.50
CA LYS A 269 5.34 -28.59 10.03
C LYS A 269 6.59 -29.44 10.23
N ASP A 270 7.63 -29.15 9.46
CA ASP A 270 8.94 -29.76 9.57
C ASP A 270 10.01 -28.77 9.05
N SER A 271 11.25 -28.96 9.43
CA SER A 271 12.37 -28.10 9.06
C SER A 271 12.78 -28.20 7.57
N SER A 272 12.09 -29.00 6.76
CA SER A 272 12.44 -29.24 5.35
C SER A 272 11.95 -28.12 4.42
N LYS A 273 10.97 -27.30 4.86
CA LYS A 273 10.42 -26.19 4.09
C LYS A 273 10.65 -24.88 4.81
N PRO A 274 11.02 -23.81 4.09
CA PRO A 274 11.14 -22.48 4.69
C PRO A 274 9.77 -22.00 5.17
N CYS A 275 9.69 -21.57 6.42
CA CYS A 275 8.51 -20.96 7.03
C CYS A 275 8.56 -19.42 7.02
N HIS A 276 9.51 -18.86 6.27
CA HIS A 276 9.68 -17.42 6.08
C HIS A 276 9.71 -17.09 4.58
N TYR A 277 9.33 -15.87 4.29
CA TYR A 277 9.34 -15.34 2.94
C TYR A 277 9.60 -13.83 2.97
N TYR A 278 10.20 -13.30 1.92
CA TYR A 278 10.42 -11.87 1.73
C TYR A 278 9.79 -11.43 0.42
N HIS A 279 9.06 -10.34 0.44
CA HIS A 279 8.63 -9.67 -0.79
C HIS A 279 9.21 -8.26 -0.84
N ILE A 280 9.90 -7.93 -1.94
CA ILE A 280 10.64 -6.65 -2.09
C ILE A 280 10.48 -6.12 -3.51
N ASN A 281 9.29 -5.68 -3.86
CA ASN A 281 8.94 -4.97 -5.10
C ASN A 281 9.48 -5.61 -6.40
N GLN A 282 9.56 -6.92 -6.47
CA GLN A 282 9.94 -7.67 -7.67
C GLN A 282 8.97 -8.81 -7.91
N TYR A 283 8.64 -9.07 -9.19
CA TYR A 283 7.94 -10.30 -9.55
C TYR A 283 8.84 -11.50 -9.33
N LYS A 284 8.40 -12.46 -8.54
CA LYS A 284 9.11 -13.72 -8.26
C LYS A 284 8.44 -14.92 -8.90
N HIS A 285 7.15 -14.82 -9.18
CA HIS A 285 6.31 -15.92 -9.62
C HIS A 285 5.65 -15.66 -10.98
N LEU A 286 5.18 -14.43 -11.24
CA LEU A 286 4.68 -14.06 -12.55
C LEU A 286 5.84 -13.74 -13.49
N ASN A 287 5.81 -14.34 -14.69
CA ASN A 287 6.80 -14.04 -15.72
C ASN A 287 6.43 -12.75 -16.47
N ILE A 288 6.65 -11.61 -15.82
CA ILE A 288 6.38 -10.27 -16.35
C ILE A 288 7.70 -9.53 -16.46
N GLN A 289 7.91 -8.84 -17.60
CA GLN A 289 9.09 -8.01 -17.78
C GLN A 289 9.00 -6.76 -16.89
N GLU A 290 9.92 -6.66 -15.96
CA GLU A 290 10.05 -5.51 -15.08
C GLU A 290 10.90 -4.40 -15.72
N THR A 291 10.71 -3.17 -15.26
CA THR A 291 11.57 -2.04 -15.62
C THR A 291 13.03 -2.31 -15.22
N ALA A 292 13.98 -1.73 -15.96
CA ALA A 292 15.39 -1.79 -15.60
C ALA A 292 15.75 -1.03 -14.31
N GLU A 293 14.87 -0.13 -13.87
CA GLU A 293 15.08 0.83 -12.78
C GLU A 293 14.72 0.26 -11.39
N LEU A 294 15.19 -0.97 -11.08
CA LEU A 294 14.90 -1.69 -9.83
C LEU A 294 16.16 -1.94 -8.97
N LYS A 295 17.13 -1.04 -9.01
CA LYS A 295 18.37 -1.20 -8.22
C LYS A 295 18.07 -1.36 -6.74
N SER A 296 17.23 -0.47 -6.18
CA SER A 296 16.83 -0.53 -4.78
C SER A 296 16.24 -1.88 -4.40
N SER A 297 15.31 -2.39 -5.19
CA SER A 297 14.68 -3.70 -4.93
C SER A 297 15.70 -4.84 -4.97
N LYS A 298 16.59 -4.84 -5.99
CA LYS A 298 17.65 -5.84 -6.13
C LYS A 298 18.64 -5.82 -4.96
N PHE A 299 19.06 -4.64 -4.49
CA PHE A 299 19.98 -4.53 -3.35
C PHE A 299 19.32 -5.01 -2.05
N ARG A 300 18.06 -4.66 -1.81
CA ARG A 300 17.32 -5.10 -0.62
C ARG A 300 17.05 -6.61 -0.66
N THR A 301 16.68 -7.16 -1.82
CA THR A 301 16.52 -8.62 -1.99
C THR A 301 17.83 -9.35 -1.68
N LYS A 302 18.95 -8.90 -2.29
CA LYS A 302 20.27 -9.49 -2.00
C LYS A 302 20.58 -9.41 -0.51
N ARG A 303 20.28 -8.29 0.15
CA ARG A 303 20.52 -8.14 1.58
C ARG A 303 19.73 -9.14 2.41
N THR A 304 18.46 -9.42 2.06
CA THR A 304 17.67 -10.45 2.78
C THR A 304 18.22 -11.88 2.59
N GLU A 305 18.91 -12.14 1.48
CA GLU A 305 19.59 -13.44 1.24
C GLU A 305 20.87 -13.59 2.07
N GLU A 306 21.52 -12.48 2.43
CA GLU A 306 22.73 -12.44 3.27
C GLU A 306 22.42 -12.57 4.77
N LEU A 307 21.20 -12.18 5.18
CA LEU A 307 20.77 -12.24 6.58
C LEU A 307 20.39 -13.68 6.98
N PRO A 308 20.61 -14.06 8.25
CA PRO A 308 20.13 -15.35 8.73
C PRO A 308 18.58 -15.39 8.66
N PRO A 309 18.00 -16.56 8.35
CA PRO A 309 16.56 -16.73 8.38
C PRO A 309 15.94 -16.32 9.73
N PRO A 310 14.84 -15.53 9.73
CA PRO A 310 14.21 -15.09 10.96
C PRO A 310 13.59 -16.28 11.72
N ASN A 311 13.74 -16.29 13.03
CA ASN A 311 13.21 -17.32 13.91
C ASN A 311 12.35 -16.75 15.04
N SER A 312 12.34 -15.44 15.20
CA SER A 312 11.65 -14.73 16.26
C SER A 312 11.11 -13.37 15.75
N LEU A 313 10.25 -12.74 16.53
CA LEU A 313 9.84 -11.35 16.30
C LEU A 313 11.06 -10.42 16.25
N HIS A 314 12.04 -10.63 17.15
CA HIS A 314 13.25 -9.81 17.17
C HIS A 314 14.01 -9.87 15.83
N ASP A 315 14.13 -11.07 15.23
CA ASP A 315 14.82 -11.23 13.93
C ASP A 315 14.06 -10.50 12.81
N VAL A 316 12.72 -10.56 12.81
CA VAL A 316 11.89 -9.79 11.86
C VAL A 316 12.12 -8.29 12.02
N LEU A 317 12.18 -7.78 13.26
CA LEU A 317 12.48 -6.37 13.53
C LEU A 317 13.91 -6.01 13.06
N CYS A 318 14.88 -6.89 13.23
CA CYS A 318 16.25 -6.69 12.76
C CYS A 318 16.30 -6.62 11.22
N VAL A 319 15.59 -7.49 10.50
CA VAL A 319 15.51 -7.43 9.04
C VAL A 319 14.88 -6.11 8.59
N LEU A 320 13.72 -5.77 9.12
CA LEU A 320 13.00 -4.53 8.72
C LEU A 320 13.76 -3.26 9.13
N GLY A 321 14.58 -3.33 10.18
CA GLY A 321 15.40 -2.22 10.65
C GLY A 321 16.80 -2.15 10.02
N ASP A 322 17.16 -3.09 9.12
CA ASP A 322 18.51 -3.18 8.55
C ASP A 322 18.87 -1.93 7.73
N GLN A 323 20.03 -1.37 8.02
CA GLN A 323 20.61 -0.19 7.36
C GLN A 323 22.05 -0.40 6.88
N GLU A 324 22.50 -1.66 6.78
CA GLU A 324 23.87 -2.01 6.40
C GLU A 324 24.20 -1.50 4.99
N ASN A 325 23.28 -1.69 4.03
CA ASN A 325 23.47 -1.11 2.71
C ASN A 325 23.33 0.41 2.76
N MET A 326 24.45 1.11 2.47
CA MET A 326 24.50 2.58 2.56
C MET A 326 23.73 3.29 1.44
N GLU A 327 23.52 2.64 0.30
CA GLU A 327 22.84 3.22 -0.86
C GLU A 327 21.33 2.91 -0.82
N TYR A 328 20.96 1.63 -0.63
CA TYR A 328 19.59 1.16 -0.62
C TYR A 328 19.30 0.25 0.58
N PRO A 329 19.20 0.82 1.79
CA PRO A 329 18.91 0.03 3.00
C PRO A 329 17.49 -0.53 2.99
N ILE A 330 17.21 -1.55 3.79
CA ILE A 330 15.86 -2.05 4.02
C ILE A 330 15.05 -1.01 4.81
N TYR A 331 15.61 -0.46 5.90
CA TYR A 331 15.00 0.68 6.60
C TYR A 331 15.53 2.00 6.05
N ARG A 332 14.65 2.83 5.48
CA ARG A 332 15.01 4.03 4.73
C ARG A 332 14.89 5.31 5.55
N THR A 333 15.86 6.19 5.42
CA THR A 333 15.90 7.47 6.19
C THR A 333 16.09 8.70 5.30
N LYS A 334 15.74 8.64 4.01
CA LYS A 334 15.99 9.68 3.02
C LYS A 334 17.47 10.10 2.97
N ARG A 335 18.18 9.66 1.97
CA ARG A 335 19.59 9.98 1.72
C ARG A 335 19.74 10.73 0.40
N SER A 336 20.94 11.16 0.08
CA SER A 336 21.22 11.82 -1.21
C SER A 336 20.91 10.93 -2.42
N THR A 337 21.19 9.64 -2.29
CA THR A 337 20.95 8.61 -3.32
C THR A 337 19.55 8.01 -3.23
N ASP A 338 19.01 7.81 -2.03
CA ASP A 338 17.67 7.27 -1.78
C ASP A 338 16.72 8.37 -1.31
N LYS A 339 15.77 8.73 -2.17
CA LYS A 339 14.79 9.80 -1.92
C LYS A 339 13.60 9.36 -1.06
N SER A 340 13.44 8.06 -0.83
CA SER A 340 12.38 7.51 0.00
C SER A 340 12.73 7.50 1.49
N ALA A 341 11.71 7.40 2.31
CA ALA A 341 11.84 7.14 3.73
C ALA A 341 10.80 6.10 4.15
N THR A 342 11.13 5.27 5.12
CA THR A 342 10.17 4.42 5.81
C THR A 342 9.23 5.32 6.61
N ALA A 343 7.98 5.38 6.18
CA ALA A 343 6.95 6.19 6.83
C ALA A 343 6.53 5.55 8.16
N LEU A 344 6.30 4.25 8.11
CA LEU A 344 6.03 3.41 9.28
C LEU A 344 6.51 1.98 9.03
N THR A 345 6.72 1.24 10.12
CA THR A 345 6.82 -0.21 10.12
C THR A 345 5.61 -0.78 10.85
N ALA A 346 4.89 -1.69 10.21
CA ALA A 346 3.76 -2.41 10.80
C ALA A 346 4.18 -3.86 11.10
N ILE A 347 3.86 -4.34 12.31
CA ILE A 347 4.12 -5.72 12.73
C ILE A 347 2.80 -6.36 13.12
N VAL A 348 2.34 -7.28 12.30
CA VAL A 348 1.15 -8.10 12.56
C VAL A 348 1.59 -9.32 13.36
N ASP A 349 1.27 -9.36 14.65
CA ASP A 349 1.44 -10.53 15.50
C ASP A 349 0.12 -11.32 15.50
N VAL A 350 0.06 -12.34 14.65
CA VAL A 350 -1.15 -13.11 14.40
C VAL A 350 -1.56 -13.89 15.65
N ASN A 351 -0.59 -14.42 16.40
CA ASN A 351 -0.86 -15.17 17.63
C ASN A 351 -1.46 -14.30 18.74
N LYS A 352 -1.23 -12.96 18.68
CA LYS A 352 -1.77 -11.99 19.62
C LYS A 352 -2.96 -11.22 19.09
N ASN A 353 -3.39 -11.47 17.85
CA ASN A 353 -4.44 -10.69 17.20
C ASN A 353 -4.16 -9.17 17.23
N ARG A 354 -2.91 -8.79 17.00
CA ARG A 354 -2.44 -7.43 17.22
C ARG A 354 -1.56 -6.93 16.09
N ILE A 355 -1.68 -5.67 15.79
CA ILE A 355 -0.76 -4.95 14.91
C ILE A 355 -0.07 -3.83 15.67
N ASP A 356 1.25 -3.80 15.64
CA ASP A 356 2.10 -2.80 16.24
C ASP A 356 2.64 -1.84 15.17
N PHE A 357 2.56 -0.53 15.41
CA PHE A 357 3.00 0.51 14.48
C PHE A 357 4.21 1.25 15.02
N TYR A 358 5.31 1.22 14.24
CA TYR A 358 6.55 1.94 14.55
C TYR A 358 6.75 3.07 13.55
N THR A 359 7.06 4.28 14.03
CA THR A 359 7.45 5.43 13.21
C THR A 359 8.96 5.68 13.21
N GLU A 360 9.67 4.97 14.09
CA GLU A 360 11.13 4.93 14.16
C GLU A 360 11.64 3.54 13.80
N ASN A 361 12.95 3.42 13.57
CA ASN A 361 13.56 2.14 13.21
C ASN A 361 13.29 1.09 14.31
N PRO A 362 12.60 -0.04 13.97
CA PRO A 362 12.15 -1.01 14.95
C PRO A 362 13.26 -1.89 15.52
N SER A 363 14.45 -1.93 14.90
CA SER A 363 15.60 -2.72 15.38
C SER A 363 16.43 -2.02 16.46
N ARG A 364 16.13 -0.75 16.79
CA ARG A 364 16.86 -0.04 17.84
C ARG A 364 16.57 -0.64 19.21
N GLU A 365 17.59 -0.72 20.06
CA GLU A 365 17.54 -1.34 21.39
C GLU A 365 16.36 -0.89 22.28
N LYS A 366 15.93 0.37 22.11
CA LYS A 366 14.81 0.98 22.87
C LYS A 366 13.61 1.29 21.99
N ALA A 367 13.50 0.65 20.81
CA ALA A 367 12.35 0.86 19.95
C ALA A 367 11.08 0.30 20.63
N VAL A 368 10.07 1.15 20.70
CA VAL A 368 8.72 0.76 21.13
C VAL A 368 7.73 1.16 20.06
N PRO A 369 6.65 0.40 19.85
CA PRO A 369 5.61 0.84 18.95
C PRO A 369 5.00 2.17 19.43
N LEU A 370 4.65 3.03 18.48
CA LEU A 370 3.94 4.27 18.77
C LEU A 370 2.57 3.96 19.41
N PHE A 371 1.89 2.96 18.88
CA PHE A 371 0.67 2.36 19.42
C PHE A 371 0.46 0.97 18.81
N HIS A 372 -0.52 0.26 19.32
CA HIS A 372 -1.00 -0.99 18.74
C HIS A 372 -2.54 -0.98 18.62
N LEU A 373 -3.05 -1.81 17.72
CA LEU A 373 -4.48 -2.05 17.54
C LEU A 373 -4.76 -3.56 17.58
N ASN A 374 -5.88 -3.93 18.18
CA ASN A 374 -6.42 -5.28 18.01
C ASN A 374 -7.18 -5.35 16.68
N ILE A 375 -6.91 -6.35 15.89
CA ILE A 375 -7.42 -6.43 14.51
C ILE A 375 -8.94 -6.67 14.48
N LEU A 376 -9.48 -7.44 15.42
CA LEU A 376 -10.92 -7.76 15.48
C LEU A 376 -11.77 -6.71 16.21
N ASP A 377 -11.17 -5.69 16.79
CA ASP A 377 -11.87 -4.63 17.54
C ASP A 377 -12.24 -3.40 16.66
N VAL A 378 -12.27 -3.57 15.32
CA VAL A 378 -12.45 -2.49 14.32
C VAL A 378 -13.89 -2.36 13.87
#